data_d64ce415da88846f2211f235e39563e8
#
_entry.id   d64ce415da88846f2211f235e39563e8
#
_cell.length_a   1.000
_cell.length_b   1.000
_cell.length_c   1.000
_cell.angle_alpha   90.00
_cell.angle_beta   90.00
_cell.angle_gamma   90.00
#
_symmetry.space_group_name_H-M   'P 1'
#
loop_
_entity.id
_entity.type
_entity.pdbx_description
1 polymer ?
#
loop_
_entity_poly.entity_id
_entity_poly.type
_entity_poly.pdbx_seq_one_letter_code
_entity_poly.pdbx_strand_id
1 'polypeptide(L)'
;DKSGKVNIGDTITATASAAQGDVTDKVSWSWYGGDSSYDTETKITGANTNTLKVPAELNGKYIEARADGGFGDEDSAAVGPVVAPGSVGLYKVTAEGAPKVGNILTATAYKDGDYSYVPVASSDTVSYQWQYADTKTTQDTAFKDIANATQASYAIEDSMVGKYLRVVATSENEVVSTVSPSYYGETKVD
;
A
#
# COMPACT_ATOMS: atom_id res chain seq x y z
N ASP A 1 -6.17 11.83 -8.99
CA ASP A 1 -5.04 10.95 -8.70
C ASP A 1 -4.98 9.86 -9.78
N LYS A 2 -3.84 9.74 -10.50
CA LYS A 2 -3.65 8.74 -11.55
C LYS A 2 -3.30 7.34 -11.01
N SER A 3 -3.24 7.19 -9.68
CA SER A 3 -2.86 5.92 -9.05
C SER A 3 -3.97 4.85 -9.08
N GLY A 4 -5.19 5.24 -9.39
CA GLY A 4 -6.36 4.35 -9.32
C GLY A 4 -6.75 3.92 -7.90
N LYS A 5 -5.96 4.27 -6.89
CA LYS A 5 -6.24 3.94 -5.48
C LYS A 5 -7.37 4.82 -4.94
N VAL A 6 -8.20 4.22 -4.10
CA VAL A 6 -9.35 4.86 -3.45
C VAL A 6 -9.25 4.60 -1.95
N ASN A 7 -9.43 5.64 -1.11
CA ASN A 7 -9.37 5.43 0.33
C ASN A 7 -10.73 5.08 0.93
N ILE A 8 -10.71 4.28 1.98
CA ILE A 8 -11.88 4.09 2.85
C ILE A 8 -12.35 5.47 3.34
N GLY A 9 -13.65 5.74 3.21
CA GLY A 9 -14.25 7.02 3.59
C GLY A 9 -14.29 8.06 2.49
N ASP A 10 -13.58 7.88 1.37
CA ASP A 10 -13.70 8.75 0.21
C ASP A 10 -15.11 8.69 -0.37
N THR A 11 -15.51 9.75 -1.06
CA THR A 11 -16.72 9.74 -1.88
C THR A 11 -16.30 9.74 -3.35
N ILE A 12 -16.59 8.66 -4.05
CA ILE A 12 -16.39 8.53 -5.49
C ILE A 12 -17.67 8.84 -6.23
N THR A 13 -17.55 9.43 -7.41
CA THR A 13 -18.69 9.83 -8.24
C THR A 13 -18.53 9.26 -9.63
N ALA A 14 -19.59 8.60 -10.11
CA ALA A 14 -19.70 8.16 -11.48
C ALA A 14 -20.54 9.14 -12.30
N THR A 15 -20.23 9.25 -13.59
CA THR A 15 -20.99 10.02 -14.57
C THR A 15 -21.31 9.15 -15.77
N ALA A 16 -22.48 9.37 -16.38
CA ALA A 16 -22.88 8.70 -17.59
C ALA A 16 -23.08 9.71 -18.73
N SER A 17 -22.58 9.37 -19.92
CA SER A 17 -22.69 10.23 -21.10
C SER A 17 -23.30 9.43 -22.26
N ALA A 18 -24.15 10.07 -23.03
CA ALA A 18 -24.71 9.56 -24.29
C ALA A 18 -24.36 10.49 -25.44
N ALA A 19 -24.71 10.14 -26.67
CA ALA A 19 -24.48 10.96 -27.85
C ALA A 19 -25.07 12.39 -27.73
N GLN A 20 -26.11 12.57 -26.91
CA GLN A 20 -26.79 13.84 -26.65
C GLN A 20 -26.20 14.62 -25.47
N GLY A 21 -25.12 14.12 -24.84
CA GLY A 21 -24.47 14.74 -23.68
C GLY A 21 -24.61 13.95 -22.39
N ASP A 22 -24.51 14.66 -21.25
CA ASP A 22 -24.60 14.06 -19.92
C ASP A 22 -25.99 13.51 -19.63
N VAL A 23 -26.06 12.27 -19.19
CA VAL A 23 -27.28 11.55 -18.81
C VAL A 23 -27.23 11.00 -17.39
N THR A 24 -26.29 11.46 -16.56
CA THR A 24 -26.06 10.97 -15.19
C THR A 24 -27.32 10.90 -14.34
N ASP A 25 -28.22 11.90 -14.47
CA ASP A 25 -29.49 11.98 -13.72
C ASP A 25 -30.62 11.20 -14.38
N LYS A 26 -30.40 10.55 -15.54
CA LYS A 26 -31.40 9.84 -16.32
C LYS A 26 -31.26 8.33 -16.28
N VAL A 27 -30.27 7.84 -15.58
CA VAL A 27 -29.95 6.43 -15.43
C VAL A 27 -30.06 5.99 -13.98
N SER A 28 -30.33 4.71 -13.77
CA SER A 28 -30.23 4.12 -12.44
C SER A 28 -28.81 3.61 -12.19
N TRP A 29 -28.39 3.68 -10.94
CA TRP A 29 -27.02 3.36 -10.54
C TRP A 29 -26.97 2.14 -9.64
N SER A 30 -25.93 1.35 -9.79
CA SER A 30 -25.49 0.34 -8.83
C SER A 30 -23.99 0.27 -8.80
N TRP A 31 -23.46 -0.19 -7.66
CA TRP A 31 -22.02 -0.33 -7.44
C TRP A 31 -21.70 -1.78 -7.12
N TYR A 32 -20.54 -2.20 -7.57
CA TYR A 32 -20.03 -3.56 -7.41
C TYR A 32 -18.61 -3.54 -6.88
N GLY A 33 -18.22 -4.58 -6.15
CA GLY A 33 -16.89 -4.79 -5.63
C GLY A 33 -16.37 -6.18 -5.93
N GLY A 34 -15.04 -6.32 -6.04
CA GLY A 34 -14.41 -7.60 -6.32
C GLY A 34 -12.93 -7.64 -5.97
N ASP A 35 -12.32 -8.80 -6.07
CA ASP A 35 -10.93 -9.04 -5.66
C ASP A 35 -9.90 -8.55 -6.70
N SER A 36 -10.34 -8.24 -7.90
CA SER A 36 -9.49 -7.70 -8.97
C SER A 36 -10.25 -6.69 -9.81
N SER A 37 -9.52 -5.92 -10.63
CA SER A 37 -10.12 -4.98 -11.59
C SER A 37 -10.91 -5.65 -12.74
N TYR A 38 -10.86 -6.97 -12.84
CA TYR A 38 -11.55 -7.77 -13.85
C TYR A 38 -12.67 -8.64 -13.25
N ASP A 39 -12.87 -8.57 -11.93
CA ASP A 39 -13.84 -9.38 -11.18
C ASP A 39 -14.49 -8.51 -10.09
N THR A 40 -15.45 -7.69 -10.52
CA THR A 40 -16.23 -6.76 -9.70
C THR A 40 -17.70 -7.16 -9.70
N GLU A 41 -18.01 -8.45 -9.41
CA GLU A 41 -19.36 -8.99 -9.58
C GLU A 41 -20.25 -8.90 -8.33
N THR A 42 -19.68 -8.56 -7.16
CA THR A 42 -20.46 -8.51 -5.92
C THR A 42 -21.14 -7.15 -5.75
N LYS A 43 -22.46 -7.11 -5.85
CA LYS A 43 -23.24 -5.88 -5.67
C LYS A 43 -23.11 -5.31 -4.26
N ILE A 44 -22.80 -4.01 -4.16
CA ILE A 44 -22.73 -3.28 -2.89
C ILE A 44 -24.16 -2.88 -2.50
N THR A 45 -24.65 -3.45 -1.41
CA THR A 45 -26.03 -3.23 -0.95
C THR A 45 -26.26 -1.77 -0.56
N GLY A 46 -27.36 -1.19 -1.04
CA GLY A 46 -27.76 0.20 -0.72
C GLY A 46 -27.04 1.27 -1.55
N ALA A 47 -26.05 0.92 -2.37
CA ALA A 47 -25.35 1.84 -3.25
C ALA A 47 -26.14 1.98 -4.59
N ASN A 48 -27.08 2.92 -4.62
CA ASN A 48 -28.04 3.11 -5.73
C ASN A 48 -28.07 4.56 -6.27
N THR A 49 -27.05 5.33 -5.99
CA THR A 49 -26.86 6.69 -6.53
C THR A 49 -25.56 6.74 -7.33
N ASN A 50 -25.36 7.80 -8.11
CA ASN A 50 -24.10 8.01 -8.83
C ASN A 50 -22.90 8.30 -7.93
N THR A 51 -23.09 8.36 -6.61
CA THR A 51 -22.02 8.53 -5.63
C THR A 51 -21.95 7.35 -4.67
N LEU A 52 -20.76 6.94 -4.30
CA LEU A 52 -20.50 5.93 -3.29
C LEU A 52 -19.53 6.50 -2.24
N LYS A 53 -19.96 6.51 -0.97
CA LYS A 53 -19.02 6.66 0.13
C LYS A 53 -18.38 5.30 0.40
N VAL A 54 -17.08 5.20 0.17
CA VAL A 54 -16.34 3.93 0.22
C VAL A 54 -16.32 3.37 1.65
N PRO A 55 -16.98 2.22 1.89
CA PRO A 55 -17.04 1.65 3.23
C PRO A 55 -15.81 0.78 3.53
N ALA A 56 -15.52 0.53 4.82
CA ALA A 56 -14.34 -0.18 5.29
C ALA A 56 -14.26 -1.65 4.84
N GLU A 57 -15.40 -2.30 4.64
CA GLU A 57 -15.49 -3.69 4.17
C GLU A 57 -14.96 -3.91 2.74
N LEU A 58 -14.76 -2.81 1.99
CA LEU A 58 -14.15 -2.88 0.65
C LEU A 58 -12.62 -2.79 0.68
N ASN A 59 -11.99 -2.79 1.85
CA ASN A 59 -10.54 -2.79 1.92
C ASN A 59 -9.90 -3.92 1.08
N GLY A 60 -8.93 -3.57 0.24
CA GLY A 60 -8.29 -4.48 -0.70
C GLY A 60 -9.10 -4.80 -1.96
N LYS A 61 -10.34 -4.33 -2.08
CA LYS A 61 -11.23 -4.59 -3.22
C LYS A 61 -11.11 -3.52 -4.31
N TYR A 62 -11.57 -3.87 -5.49
CA TYR A 62 -11.80 -2.95 -6.60
C TYR A 62 -13.28 -2.61 -6.68
N ILE A 63 -13.62 -1.42 -7.14
CA ILE A 63 -14.99 -0.90 -7.20
C ILE A 63 -15.32 -0.49 -8.63
N GLU A 64 -16.54 -0.80 -9.05
CA GLU A 64 -17.08 -0.46 -10.35
C GLU A 64 -18.48 0.11 -10.20
N ALA A 65 -18.84 1.12 -11.01
CA ALA A 65 -20.17 1.67 -11.10
C ALA A 65 -20.86 1.13 -12.36
N ARG A 66 -22.12 0.77 -12.25
CA ARG A 66 -22.98 0.39 -13.37
C ARG A 66 -24.12 1.39 -13.52
N ALA A 67 -24.28 1.90 -14.75
CA ALA A 67 -25.38 2.75 -15.15
C ALA A 67 -26.36 1.98 -16.02
N ASP A 68 -27.65 1.96 -15.67
CA ASP A 68 -28.72 1.35 -16.45
C ASP A 68 -29.69 2.44 -16.95
N GLY A 69 -29.76 2.62 -18.26
CA GLY A 69 -30.60 3.60 -18.94
C GLY A 69 -31.89 3.00 -19.52
N GLY A 70 -32.22 1.75 -19.23
CA GLY A 70 -33.43 1.06 -19.74
C GLY A 70 -33.28 0.48 -21.15
N PHE A 71 -32.15 0.70 -21.82
CA PHE A 71 -31.82 0.10 -23.14
C PHE A 71 -30.53 -0.74 -23.10
N GLY A 72 -29.99 -0.96 -21.90
CA GLY A 72 -28.76 -1.65 -21.60
C GLY A 72 -28.06 -1.01 -20.41
N ASP A 73 -27.17 -1.75 -19.83
CA ASP A 73 -26.29 -1.31 -18.75
C ASP A 73 -24.87 -1.13 -19.28
N GLU A 74 -24.17 -0.16 -18.72
CA GLU A 74 -22.77 0.11 -19.01
C GLU A 74 -21.99 0.22 -17.70
N ASP A 75 -20.85 -0.44 -17.68
CA ASP A 75 -19.96 -0.46 -16.54
C ASP A 75 -18.83 0.58 -16.70
N SER A 76 -18.47 1.20 -15.59
CA SER A 76 -17.26 2.02 -15.56
C SER A 76 -16.01 1.15 -15.57
N ALA A 77 -14.85 1.76 -15.83
CA ALA A 77 -13.60 1.10 -15.44
C ALA A 77 -13.56 0.91 -13.92
N ALA A 78 -13.06 -0.23 -13.48
CA ALA A 78 -12.86 -0.49 -12.05
C ALA A 78 -11.78 0.42 -11.45
N VAL A 79 -12.02 0.93 -10.26
CA VAL A 79 -11.08 1.73 -9.48
C VAL A 79 -10.68 0.97 -8.22
N GLY A 80 -9.43 1.12 -7.81
CA GLY A 80 -8.91 0.43 -6.63
C GLY A 80 -7.41 0.10 -6.77
N PRO A 81 -6.85 -0.71 -5.87
CA PRO A 81 -7.55 -1.26 -4.71
C PRO A 81 -7.95 -0.17 -3.70
N VAL A 82 -9.04 -0.44 -2.98
CA VAL A 82 -9.45 0.37 -1.82
C VAL A 82 -8.43 0.16 -0.70
N VAL A 83 -7.98 1.24 -0.09
CA VAL A 83 -6.97 1.21 0.97
C VAL A 83 -7.40 2.07 2.16
N ALA A 84 -6.85 1.82 3.34
CA ALA A 84 -7.07 2.69 4.49
C ALA A 84 -6.48 4.08 4.26
N PRO A 85 -7.05 5.13 4.85
CA PRO A 85 -6.52 6.49 4.76
C PRO A 85 -5.04 6.54 5.21
N GLY A 86 -4.20 7.18 4.40
CA GLY A 86 -2.76 7.27 4.67
C GLY A 86 -1.94 6.06 4.17
N SER A 87 -2.57 5.00 3.66
CA SER A 87 -1.86 3.89 3.02
C SER A 87 -1.20 4.33 1.73
N VAL A 88 0.00 3.81 1.51
CA VAL A 88 0.79 4.09 0.31
C VAL A 88 1.31 2.80 -0.31
N GLY A 89 1.39 2.77 -1.63
CA GLY A 89 2.09 1.71 -2.35
C GLY A 89 3.59 1.79 -2.03
N LEU A 90 4.12 0.77 -1.36
CA LEU A 90 5.54 0.69 -1.06
C LEU A 90 6.30 0.07 -2.23
N TYR A 91 7.36 0.73 -2.66
CA TYR A 91 8.26 0.20 -3.68
C TYR A 91 9.52 -0.42 -3.06
N LYS A 92 10.15 0.27 -2.11
CA LYS A 92 11.34 -0.20 -1.41
C LYS A 92 11.48 0.44 -0.05
N VAL A 93 12.34 -0.15 0.78
CA VAL A 93 12.88 0.47 1.98
C VAL A 93 14.40 0.44 1.93
N THR A 94 15.05 1.48 2.42
CA THR A 94 16.51 1.53 2.60
C THR A 94 16.83 1.68 4.07
N ALA A 95 18.02 1.30 4.47
CA ALA A 95 18.55 1.59 5.79
C ALA A 95 19.93 2.24 5.64
N GLU A 96 20.16 3.31 6.38
CA GLU A 96 21.42 4.07 6.38
C GLU A 96 22.02 4.08 7.78
N GLY A 97 23.34 4.18 7.85
CA GLY A 97 24.14 4.18 9.07
C GLY A 97 25.21 3.10 9.07
N ALA A 98 26.22 3.24 9.90
CA ALA A 98 27.26 2.22 10.04
C ALA A 98 26.79 1.12 11.00
N PRO A 99 26.90 -0.17 10.64
CA PRO A 99 26.42 -1.31 11.42
C PRO A 99 27.41 -1.64 12.56
N LYS A 100 27.52 -0.75 13.49
CA LYS A 100 28.38 -0.87 14.65
C LYS A 100 27.56 -0.64 15.92
N VAL A 101 27.85 -1.40 16.97
CA VAL A 101 27.20 -1.23 18.29
C VAL A 101 27.24 0.23 18.74
N GLY A 102 26.13 0.71 19.26
CA GLY A 102 25.90 2.07 19.70
C GLY A 102 25.55 3.07 18.61
N ASN A 103 25.70 2.70 17.32
CA ASN A 103 25.23 3.53 16.22
C ASN A 103 23.73 3.35 15.99
N ILE A 104 23.14 4.34 15.32
CA ILE A 104 21.72 4.32 14.90
C ILE A 104 21.69 4.01 13.40
N LEU A 105 20.86 3.03 13.03
CA LEU A 105 20.41 2.82 11.67
C LEU A 105 19.09 3.55 11.46
N THR A 106 18.91 4.17 10.29
CA THR A 106 17.68 4.87 9.92
C THR A 106 17.09 4.26 8.65
N ALA A 107 15.83 3.83 8.73
CA ALA A 107 15.07 3.32 7.61
C ALA A 107 14.33 4.46 6.89
N THR A 108 14.31 4.40 5.56
CA THR A 108 13.48 5.25 4.71
C THR A 108 12.70 4.37 3.76
N ALA A 109 11.37 4.42 3.85
CA ALA A 109 10.48 3.76 2.91
C ALA A 109 10.20 4.70 1.72
N TYR A 110 10.05 4.12 0.54
CA TYR A 110 9.82 4.84 -0.71
C TYR A 110 8.59 4.29 -1.41
N LYS A 111 7.81 5.17 -1.99
CA LYS A 111 6.70 4.87 -2.88
C LYS A 111 7.07 5.19 -4.33
N ASP A 112 6.34 4.59 -5.28
CA ASP A 112 6.47 4.95 -6.68
C ASP A 112 6.05 6.41 -6.87
N GLY A 113 6.88 7.15 -7.60
CA GLY A 113 6.57 8.48 -8.12
C GLY A 113 6.69 8.45 -9.63
N ASP A 114 6.08 9.41 -10.31
CA ASP A 114 6.22 9.58 -11.77
C ASP A 114 7.71 9.69 -12.13
N TYR A 115 8.31 8.60 -12.61
CA TYR A 115 9.73 8.46 -13.00
C TYR A 115 10.80 8.55 -11.88
N SER A 116 10.40 8.56 -10.60
CA SER A 116 11.35 8.56 -9.48
C SER A 116 10.76 7.94 -8.21
N TYR A 117 11.64 7.45 -7.35
CA TYR A 117 11.22 6.95 -6.03
C TYR A 117 11.15 8.11 -5.05
N VAL A 118 10.00 8.30 -4.43
CA VAL A 118 9.75 9.39 -3.48
C VAL A 118 9.70 8.80 -2.07
N PRO A 119 10.45 9.38 -1.10
CA PRO A 119 10.27 9.00 0.29
C PRO A 119 8.81 9.18 0.71
N VAL A 120 8.30 8.25 1.51
CA VAL A 120 6.95 8.38 2.08
C VAL A 120 6.88 9.62 2.97
N ALA A 121 5.75 10.33 2.92
CA ALA A 121 5.54 11.49 3.75
C ALA A 121 5.24 11.09 5.21
N SER A 122 5.44 12.00 6.16
CA SER A 122 5.10 11.76 7.57
C SER A 122 3.60 11.56 7.82
N SER A 123 2.76 11.93 6.87
CA SER A 123 1.30 11.68 6.88
C SER A 123 0.94 10.28 6.40
N ASP A 124 1.87 9.57 5.76
CA ASP A 124 1.64 8.23 5.23
C ASP A 124 1.79 7.20 6.36
N THR A 125 0.89 6.21 6.39
CA THR A 125 0.92 5.15 7.41
C THR A 125 1.86 4.04 6.97
N VAL A 126 3.05 4.04 7.56
CA VAL A 126 4.07 3.00 7.37
C VAL A 126 4.55 2.51 8.72
N SER A 127 4.52 1.21 8.92
CA SER A 127 5.12 0.55 10.08
C SER A 127 6.46 -0.08 9.71
N TYR A 128 7.35 -0.19 10.69
CA TYR A 128 8.67 -0.78 10.51
C TYR A 128 8.84 -1.94 11.49
N GLN A 129 9.68 -2.91 11.11
CA GLN A 129 10.16 -3.97 11.97
C GLN A 129 11.62 -4.28 11.61
N TRP A 130 12.51 -4.07 12.57
CA TRP A 130 13.91 -4.50 12.43
C TRP A 130 14.04 -5.97 12.77
N GLN A 131 14.87 -6.65 12.00
CA GLN A 131 15.08 -8.09 12.09
C GLN A 131 16.57 -8.42 11.99
N TYR A 132 16.95 -9.58 12.51
CA TYR A 132 18.30 -10.09 12.39
C TYR A 132 18.35 -11.53 11.90
N ALA A 133 19.47 -11.90 11.30
CA ALA A 133 19.85 -13.28 10.99
C ALA A 133 21.23 -13.60 11.55
N ASP A 134 21.43 -14.85 11.93
CA ASP A 134 22.71 -15.33 12.49
C ASP A 134 23.79 -15.52 11.41
N THR A 135 23.36 -15.73 10.18
CA THR A 135 24.22 -15.92 9.00
C THR A 135 23.72 -15.05 7.85
N LYS A 136 24.63 -14.74 6.93
CA LYS A 136 24.28 -14.11 5.67
C LYS A 136 23.23 -14.90 4.91
N THR A 137 22.11 -14.29 4.60
CA THR A 137 21.02 -14.95 3.91
C THR A 137 20.12 -13.96 3.18
N THR A 138 19.52 -14.41 2.10
CA THR A 138 18.43 -13.72 1.39
C THR A 138 17.06 -14.37 1.66
N GLN A 139 17.02 -15.44 2.49
CA GLN A 139 15.78 -16.13 2.80
C GLN A 139 15.04 -15.43 3.92
N ASP A 140 13.81 -15.00 3.66
CA ASP A 140 12.97 -14.28 4.63
C ASP A 140 12.74 -15.07 5.92
N THR A 141 12.61 -16.38 5.83
CA THR A 141 12.38 -17.27 6.98
C THR A 141 13.55 -17.39 7.94
N ALA A 142 14.74 -16.96 7.54
CA ALA A 142 15.93 -16.98 8.39
C ALA A 142 16.03 -15.74 9.29
N PHE A 143 15.27 -14.69 9.01
CA PHE A 143 15.26 -13.47 9.81
C PHE A 143 14.27 -13.59 10.97
N LYS A 144 14.68 -13.07 12.13
CA LYS A 144 13.92 -13.02 13.36
C LYS A 144 13.69 -11.56 13.78
N ASP A 145 12.52 -11.26 14.30
CA ASP A 145 12.20 -9.94 14.77
C ASP A 145 13.08 -9.54 15.97
N ILE A 146 13.56 -8.31 15.96
CA ILE A 146 14.14 -7.68 17.13
C ILE A 146 12.99 -7.10 17.96
N ALA A 147 12.82 -7.56 19.18
CA ALA A 147 11.73 -7.16 20.03
C ALA A 147 11.69 -5.63 20.23
N ASN A 148 10.50 -5.03 20.05
CA ASN A 148 10.25 -3.59 20.18
C ASN A 148 10.99 -2.68 19.16
N ALA A 149 11.71 -3.23 18.19
CA ALA A 149 12.41 -2.46 17.17
C ALA A 149 11.46 -2.13 16.00
N THR A 150 10.43 -1.31 16.29
CA THR A 150 9.33 -0.99 15.36
C THR A 150 9.35 0.46 14.86
N GLN A 151 10.40 1.20 15.17
CA GLN A 151 10.56 2.57 14.70
C GLN A 151 11.39 2.62 13.41
N ALA A 152 11.29 3.72 12.67
CA ALA A 152 12.17 3.97 11.51
C ALA A 152 13.66 3.99 11.88
N SER A 153 13.99 4.29 13.14
CA SER A 153 15.37 4.25 13.65
C SER A 153 15.56 3.09 14.62
N TYR A 154 16.75 2.47 14.56
CA TYR A 154 17.15 1.39 15.45
C TYR A 154 18.56 1.64 15.98
N ALA A 155 18.72 1.70 17.31
CA ALA A 155 20.02 1.76 17.95
C ALA A 155 20.58 0.34 18.12
N ILE A 156 21.74 0.08 17.54
CA ILE A 156 22.34 -1.26 17.52
C ILE A 156 22.86 -1.63 18.91
N GLU A 157 22.31 -2.70 19.46
CA GLU A 157 22.69 -3.25 20.77
C GLU A 157 23.84 -4.24 20.68
N ASP A 158 24.54 -4.48 21.79
CA ASP A 158 25.62 -5.46 21.93
C ASP A 158 25.23 -6.87 21.49
N SER A 159 23.98 -7.24 21.71
CA SER A 159 23.39 -8.53 21.32
C SER A 159 23.37 -8.78 19.81
N MET A 160 23.56 -7.71 19.02
CA MET A 160 23.56 -7.77 17.55
C MET A 160 24.97 -7.98 16.96
N VAL A 161 26.04 -8.00 17.77
CA VAL A 161 27.39 -8.27 17.28
C VAL A 161 27.44 -9.60 16.51
N GLY A 162 27.99 -9.54 15.32
CA GLY A 162 28.10 -10.70 14.44
C GLY A 162 26.83 -11.08 13.69
N LYS A 163 25.71 -10.36 13.87
CA LYS A 163 24.44 -10.57 13.17
C LYS A 163 24.33 -9.74 11.90
N TYR A 164 23.45 -10.16 11.03
CA TYR A 164 23.03 -9.44 9.82
C TYR A 164 21.66 -8.81 10.07
N LEU A 165 21.55 -7.51 9.84
CA LEU A 165 20.34 -6.76 10.11
C LEU A 165 19.57 -6.45 8.82
N ARG A 166 18.25 -6.41 8.92
CA ARG A 166 17.37 -5.84 7.90
C ARG A 166 16.22 -5.07 8.55
N VAL A 167 15.56 -4.25 7.76
CA VAL A 167 14.29 -3.63 8.12
C VAL A 167 13.21 -4.04 7.12
N VAL A 168 12.03 -4.31 7.65
CA VAL A 168 10.80 -4.52 6.90
C VAL A 168 9.94 -3.29 7.09
N ALA A 169 9.41 -2.74 5.99
CA ALA A 169 8.41 -1.69 6.01
C ALA A 169 7.09 -2.23 5.47
N THR A 170 6.01 -1.91 6.15
CA THR A 170 4.66 -2.37 5.80
C THR A 170 3.71 -1.18 5.74
N SER A 171 2.96 -1.07 4.66
CA SER A 171 1.82 -0.17 4.53
C SER A 171 0.63 -1.01 4.08
N GLU A 172 -0.29 -1.29 5.00
CA GLU A 172 -1.44 -2.18 4.83
C GLU A 172 -1.11 -3.56 4.24
N ASN A 173 -1.36 -3.71 2.94
CA ASN A 173 -1.21 -4.99 2.23
C ASN A 173 0.12 -5.11 1.48
N GLU A 174 0.97 -4.09 1.55
CA GLU A 174 2.26 -4.09 0.88
C GLU A 174 3.40 -4.17 1.89
N VAL A 175 4.28 -5.13 1.66
CA VAL A 175 5.45 -5.38 2.49
C VAL A 175 6.70 -5.31 1.63
N VAL A 176 7.64 -4.46 2.00
CA VAL A 176 8.95 -4.41 1.38
C VAL A 176 10.04 -4.59 2.43
N SER A 177 11.11 -5.29 2.09
CA SER A 177 12.21 -5.52 3.00
C SER A 177 13.54 -5.21 2.33
N THR A 178 14.53 -4.84 3.14
CA THR A 178 15.90 -4.70 2.70
C THR A 178 16.85 -5.34 3.70
N VAL A 179 18.03 -5.67 3.23
CA VAL A 179 19.15 -6.04 4.09
C VAL A 179 19.98 -4.78 4.28
N SER A 180 20.22 -4.41 5.54
CA SER A 180 20.98 -3.21 5.88
C SER A 180 22.49 -3.45 5.77
N PRO A 181 23.20 -2.40 5.36
CA PRO A 181 22.85 -1.26 4.53
C PRO A 181 22.84 -1.66 3.06
N SER A 182 21.93 -1.07 2.32
CA SER A 182 21.79 -1.37 0.92
C SER A 182 22.94 -0.77 0.10
N TYR A 183 23.37 -1.49 -0.84
CA TYR A 183 24.00 -1.20 -2.12
C TYR A 183 25.34 -1.84 -2.39
N TYR A 184 26.22 -2.08 -1.42
CA TYR A 184 27.48 -2.81 -1.66
C TYR A 184 27.93 -3.56 -0.39
N GLY A 185 27.46 -4.77 -0.26
CA GLY A 185 28.01 -5.70 0.71
C GLY A 185 27.22 -5.80 2.00
N GLU A 186 27.10 -6.99 2.40
CA GLU A 186 26.51 -7.44 3.64
C GLU A 186 27.21 -6.81 4.81
N THR A 187 26.43 -6.19 5.66
CA THR A 187 26.99 -5.55 6.81
C THR A 187 26.64 -6.35 8.05
N LYS A 188 27.60 -7.17 8.39
CA LYS A 188 27.70 -7.77 9.70
C LYS A 188 27.91 -6.65 10.72
N VAL A 189 27.22 -6.71 11.83
CA VAL A 189 27.41 -5.77 12.94
C VAL A 189 28.79 -6.04 13.59
N ASP A 190 29.59 -4.98 13.69
CA ASP A 190 30.88 -4.97 14.37
C ASP A 190 30.74 -4.51 15.84
#